data_37fea9325a4aa267e981582243908505
#
_entry.id   37fea9325a4aa267e981582243908505
#
_cell.length_a   1.000
_cell.length_b   1.000
_cell.length_c   1.000
_cell.angle_alpha   90.00
_cell.angle_beta   90.00
_cell.angle_gamma   90.00
#
_symmetry.space_group_name_H-M   'P 1'
#
loop_
_entity.id
_entity.type
_entity.pdbx_description
1 polymer ?
#
loop_
_entity_poly.entity_id
_entity_poly.type
_entity_poly.pdbx_seq_one_letter_code
_entity_poly.pdbx_strand_id
1 'polypeptide(L)'
;MNIYDSLLGAVHSEYDVLMLIKKSERGEVSLVRHRDSGTRYIFRHFYGNSEVYQKLLNVSCPNLPQIMEVGEKDGKTALLEEYVQGDTLSEILEGGLLTIAESKQIARQLCSALWVFHSMGMVHRDVKPDNVIIRGKEAVLIDFDASRIYKSTIQEDTQILGTTGFAAPEQYGLSQSDGRADIYALGVLLNIMLTGEHPSRKLAGGRMGRIVQRCTMVNPAKRYKNILHLLEVL
;
A
#
# COMPACT_ATOMS: atom_id res chain seq x y z
N MET A 1 -29.54 3.96 -11.45
CA MET A 1 -28.59 2.92 -11.83
C MET A 1 -27.52 2.94 -10.76
N ASN A 2 -27.13 1.81 -10.17
CA ASN A 2 -26.10 1.80 -9.13
C ASN A 2 -24.72 1.97 -9.80
N ILE A 3 -23.80 2.72 -9.18
CA ILE A 3 -22.44 2.97 -9.68
C ILE A 3 -21.72 1.64 -10.01
N TYR A 4 -21.90 0.61 -9.20
CA TYR A 4 -21.35 -0.72 -9.46
C TYR A 4 -21.80 -1.30 -10.81
N ASP A 5 -23.10 -1.33 -11.09
CA ASP A 5 -23.64 -1.85 -12.34
C ASP A 5 -23.22 -0.97 -13.55
N SER A 6 -23.17 0.36 -13.33
CA SER A 6 -22.70 1.31 -14.34
C SER A 6 -21.24 1.06 -14.70
N LEU A 7 -20.37 0.90 -13.70
CA LEU A 7 -18.93 0.67 -13.90
C LEU A 7 -18.67 -0.67 -14.61
N LEU A 8 -19.35 -1.75 -14.22
CA LEU A 8 -19.26 -3.04 -14.93
C LEU A 8 -19.70 -2.93 -16.39
N GLY A 9 -20.79 -2.21 -16.64
CA GLY A 9 -21.29 -1.95 -18.00
C GLY A 9 -20.28 -1.15 -18.82
N ALA A 10 -19.74 -0.07 -18.28
CA ALA A 10 -18.74 0.77 -18.92
C ALA A 10 -17.46 -0.01 -19.24
N VAL A 11 -16.95 -0.79 -18.28
CA VAL A 11 -15.75 -1.62 -18.51
C VAL A 11 -15.96 -2.61 -19.66
N HIS A 12 -17.16 -3.18 -19.77
CA HIS A 12 -17.48 -4.09 -20.87
C HIS A 12 -17.61 -3.39 -22.24
N SER A 13 -18.22 -2.19 -22.28
CA SER A 13 -18.53 -1.46 -23.52
C SER A 13 -17.43 -0.53 -24.00
N GLU A 14 -16.64 0.07 -23.08
CA GLU A 14 -15.74 1.20 -23.39
C GLU A 14 -14.26 0.85 -23.19
N TYR A 15 -13.95 -0.32 -22.60
CA TYR A 15 -12.57 -0.73 -22.32
C TYR A 15 -12.20 -2.05 -22.99
N ASP A 16 -10.93 -2.17 -23.35
CA ASP A 16 -10.29 -3.43 -23.74
C ASP A 16 -9.52 -3.97 -22.53
N VAL A 17 -9.73 -5.23 -22.18
CA VAL A 17 -8.92 -5.93 -21.17
C VAL A 17 -7.59 -6.32 -21.82
N LEU A 18 -6.50 -5.70 -21.38
CA LEU A 18 -5.17 -5.97 -21.91
C LEU A 18 -4.51 -7.16 -21.23
N MET A 19 -4.68 -7.30 -19.92
CA MET A 19 -4.05 -8.35 -19.13
C MET A 19 -4.83 -8.61 -17.84
N LEU A 20 -4.97 -9.87 -17.46
CA LEU A 20 -5.40 -10.29 -16.14
C LEU A 20 -4.15 -10.35 -15.24
N ILE A 21 -4.02 -9.40 -14.29
CA ILE A 21 -2.86 -9.30 -13.41
C ILE A 21 -2.94 -10.31 -12.26
N LYS A 22 -4.12 -10.42 -11.64
CA LYS A 22 -4.35 -11.30 -10.49
C LYS A 22 -5.74 -11.88 -10.52
N LYS A 23 -5.85 -13.17 -10.20
CA LYS A 23 -7.13 -13.84 -9.96
C LYS A 23 -7.06 -14.67 -8.70
N SER A 24 -8.08 -14.55 -7.86
CA SER A 24 -8.22 -15.29 -6.61
C SER A 24 -9.69 -15.60 -6.35
N GLU A 25 -9.99 -16.40 -5.33
CA GLU A 25 -11.37 -16.65 -4.89
C GLU A 25 -12.09 -15.37 -4.45
N ARG A 26 -11.33 -14.34 -4.02
CA ARG A 26 -11.90 -13.05 -3.63
C ARG A 26 -12.23 -12.14 -4.81
N GLY A 27 -11.59 -12.32 -5.96
CA GLY A 27 -11.81 -11.46 -7.12
C GLY A 27 -10.64 -11.43 -8.09
N GLU A 28 -10.70 -10.44 -8.98
CA GLU A 28 -9.73 -10.26 -10.05
C GLU A 28 -9.27 -8.81 -10.18
N VAL A 29 -8.05 -8.65 -10.68
CA VAL A 29 -7.41 -7.37 -11.00
C VAL A 29 -6.94 -7.42 -12.44
N SER A 30 -7.37 -6.48 -13.26
CA SER A 30 -7.07 -6.44 -14.69
C SER A 30 -6.50 -5.07 -15.09
N LEU A 31 -5.54 -5.09 -16.00
CA LEU A 31 -5.13 -3.91 -16.74
C LEU A 31 -6.11 -3.71 -17.90
N VAL A 32 -6.76 -2.55 -17.93
CA VAL A 32 -7.72 -2.19 -18.96
C VAL A 32 -7.29 -0.92 -19.69
N ARG A 33 -7.74 -0.77 -20.94
CA ARG A 33 -7.46 0.43 -21.75
C ARG A 33 -8.79 1.00 -22.25
N HIS A 34 -9.04 2.25 -21.98
CA HIS A 34 -10.19 2.97 -22.54
C HIS A 34 -10.04 3.11 -24.05
N ARG A 35 -11.06 2.71 -24.82
CA ARG A 35 -10.99 2.58 -26.29
C ARG A 35 -10.75 3.91 -26.99
N ASP A 36 -11.43 4.96 -26.56
CA ASP A 36 -11.37 6.27 -27.23
C ASP A 36 -10.08 7.04 -26.87
N SER A 37 -9.72 7.09 -25.57
CA SER A 37 -8.56 7.88 -25.13
C SER A 37 -7.24 7.11 -25.16
N GLY A 38 -7.27 5.77 -25.23
CA GLY A 38 -6.11 4.92 -25.10
C GLY A 38 -5.50 4.86 -23.69
N THR A 39 -6.10 5.58 -22.73
CA THR A 39 -5.61 5.64 -21.35
C THR A 39 -5.77 4.29 -20.66
N ARG A 40 -4.76 3.90 -19.88
CA ARG A 40 -4.75 2.63 -19.15
C ARG A 40 -5.18 2.85 -17.71
N TYR A 41 -5.89 1.86 -17.17
CA TYR A 41 -6.36 1.83 -15.80
C TYR A 41 -6.21 0.42 -15.22
N ILE A 42 -6.22 0.33 -13.90
CA ILE A 42 -6.42 -0.92 -13.17
C ILE A 42 -7.90 -1.02 -12.84
N PHE A 43 -8.52 -2.10 -13.28
CA PHE A 43 -9.87 -2.47 -12.89
C PHE A 43 -9.80 -3.60 -11.87
N ARG A 44 -10.44 -3.40 -10.71
CA ARG A 44 -10.57 -4.40 -9.65
C ARG A 44 -12.03 -4.76 -9.46
N HIS A 45 -12.30 -6.04 -9.36
CA HIS A 45 -13.63 -6.57 -9.04
C HIS A 45 -13.48 -7.69 -8.01
N PHE A 46 -13.97 -7.48 -6.78
CA PHE A 46 -13.71 -8.40 -5.68
C PHE A 46 -14.83 -8.43 -4.63
N TYR A 47 -14.87 -9.51 -3.85
CA TYR A 47 -15.69 -9.60 -2.64
C TYR A 47 -15.00 -8.87 -1.50
N GLY A 48 -15.66 -7.88 -0.94
CA GLY A 48 -15.14 -7.09 0.19
C GLY A 48 -15.67 -5.68 0.23
N ASN A 49 -15.29 -4.98 1.28
CA ASN A 49 -15.74 -3.64 1.62
C ASN A 49 -14.98 -2.59 0.79
N SER A 50 -15.69 -1.63 0.25
CA SER A 50 -15.16 -0.52 -0.53
C SER A 50 -14.67 0.68 0.32
N GLU A 51 -14.87 0.67 1.65
CA GLU A 51 -14.69 1.86 2.53
C GLU A 51 -13.33 2.58 2.34
N VAL A 52 -12.22 1.83 2.22
CA VAL A 52 -10.89 2.42 2.02
C VAL A 52 -10.83 3.17 0.69
N TYR A 53 -11.30 2.54 -0.39
CA TYR A 53 -11.31 3.14 -1.73
C TYR A 53 -12.27 4.33 -1.82
N GLN A 54 -13.43 4.26 -1.15
CA GLN A 54 -14.37 5.37 -1.06
C GLN A 54 -13.75 6.61 -0.38
N LYS A 55 -12.96 6.39 0.68
CA LYS A 55 -12.23 7.48 1.35
C LYS A 55 -11.13 8.09 0.47
N LEU A 56 -10.52 7.30 -0.41
CA LEU A 56 -9.48 7.74 -1.33
C LEU A 56 -10.04 8.37 -2.62
N LEU A 57 -11.32 8.21 -2.88
CA LEU A 57 -11.99 8.89 -4.00
C LEU A 57 -11.82 10.42 -3.83
N ASN A 58 -11.35 11.10 -4.87
CA ASN A 58 -11.02 12.53 -4.85
C ASN A 58 -9.80 12.96 -4.02
N VAL A 59 -9.03 12.01 -3.48
CA VAL A 59 -7.75 12.32 -2.85
C VAL A 59 -6.67 12.42 -3.91
N SER A 60 -5.97 13.55 -3.96
CA SER A 60 -4.82 13.75 -4.84
C SER A 60 -3.54 13.67 -4.01
N CYS A 61 -2.74 12.64 -4.26
CA CYS A 61 -1.43 12.45 -3.64
C CYS A 61 -0.48 11.83 -4.68
N PRO A 62 0.67 12.45 -4.98
CA PRO A 62 1.59 11.91 -6.00
C PRO A 62 2.14 10.52 -5.66
N ASN A 63 2.07 10.13 -4.37
CA ASN A 63 2.57 8.86 -3.88
C ASN A 63 1.49 7.80 -3.67
N LEU A 64 0.27 8.03 -4.18
CA LEU A 64 -0.85 7.08 -4.23
C LEU A 64 -1.46 7.08 -5.63
N PRO A 65 -1.98 5.94 -6.13
CA PRO A 65 -2.76 5.93 -7.36
C PRO A 65 -4.06 6.72 -7.17
N GLN A 66 -4.47 7.44 -8.20
CA GLN A 66 -5.77 8.11 -8.22
C GLN A 66 -6.89 7.06 -8.31
N ILE A 67 -7.85 7.12 -7.40
CA ILE A 67 -9.08 6.33 -7.51
C ILE A 67 -10.05 7.12 -8.37
N MET A 68 -10.47 6.52 -9.50
CA MET A 68 -11.33 7.17 -10.49
C MET A 68 -12.81 6.95 -10.17
N GLU A 69 -13.17 5.71 -9.86
CA GLU A 69 -14.56 5.33 -9.60
C GLU A 69 -14.62 4.11 -8.69
N VAL A 70 -15.60 4.08 -7.78
CA VAL A 70 -15.84 2.96 -6.84
C VAL A 70 -17.34 2.71 -6.75
N GLY A 71 -17.75 1.47 -6.97
CA GLY A 71 -19.11 1.00 -6.76
C GLY A 71 -19.15 -0.24 -5.86
N GLU A 72 -20.20 -0.35 -5.06
CA GLU A 72 -20.44 -1.52 -4.21
C GLU A 72 -21.88 -2.00 -4.36
N LYS A 73 -22.06 -3.32 -4.44
CA LYS A 73 -23.35 -3.98 -4.50
C LYS A 73 -23.25 -5.42 -3.99
N ASP A 74 -24.16 -5.80 -3.08
CA ASP A 74 -24.28 -7.17 -2.56
C ASP A 74 -22.94 -7.74 -2.02
N GLY A 75 -22.14 -6.90 -1.33
CA GLY A 75 -20.84 -7.29 -0.77
C GLY A 75 -19.72 -7.44 -1.80
N LYS A 76 -19.95 -7.02 -3.05
CA LYS A 76 -18.95 -6.96 -4.11
C LYS A 76 -18.57 -5.51 -4.39
N THR A 77 -17.29 -5.26 -4.58
CA THR A 77 -16.73 -3.98 -4.97
C THR A 77 -16.20 -4.04 -6.40
N ALA A 78 -16.54 -3.04 -7.20
CA ALA A 78 -15.90 -2.76 -8.48
C ALA A 78 -15.27 -1.37 -8.41
N LEU A 79 -14.02 -1.24 -8.87
CA LEU A 79 -13.35 0.06 -8.90
C LEU A 79 -12.42 0.19 -10.10
N LEU A 80 -12.24 1.43 -10.52
CA LEU A 80 -11.27 1.84 -11.52
C LEU A 80 -10.26 2.77 -10.86
N GLU A 81 -8.96 2.45 -11.00
CA GLU A 81 -7.86 3.24 -10.45
C GLU A 81 -6.79 3.51 -11.50
N GLU A 82 -5.97 4.51 -11.25
CA GLU A 82 -4.82 4.86 -12.10
C GLU A 82 -3.91 3.64 -12.31
N TYR A 83 -3.54 3.40 -13.58
CA TYR A 83 -2.43 2.51 -13.88
C TYR A 83 -1.12 3.27 -13.70
N VAL A 84 -0.43 2.99 -12.61
CA VAL A 84 0.90 3.56 -12.33
C VAL A 84 1.94 2.86 -13.20
N GLN A 85 2.50 3.57 -14.17
CA GLN A 85 3.53 3.02 -15.05
C GLN A 85 4.90 3.14 -14.37
N GLY A 86 5.62 2.03 -14.24
CA GLY A 86 6.95 1.95 -13.64
C GLY A 86 7.27 0.53 -13.22
N ASP A 87 8.47 0.31 -12.70
CA ASP A 87 8.89 -0.97 -12.14
C ASP A 87 8.55 -1.03 -10.66
N THR A 88 8.25 -2.20 -10.15
CA THR A 88 8.09 -2.40 -8.71
C THR A 88 9.45 -2.22 -8.01
N LEU A 89 9.42 -1.79 -6.77
CA LEU A 89 10.64 -1.71 -5.97
C LEU A 89 11.28 -3.11 -5.78
N SER A 90 10.49 -4.17 -5.83
CA SER A 90 10.97 -5.56 -5.84
C SER A 90 11.85 -5.84 -7.05
N GLU A 91 11.37 -5.52 -8.25
CA GLU A 91 12.14 -5.68 -9.51
C GLU A 91 13.41 -4.84 -9.51
N ILE A 92 13.36 -3.60 -9.02
CA ILE A 92 14.54 -2.72 -8.90
C ILE A 92 15.59 -3.33 -7.97
N LEU A 93 15.15 -3.91 -6.85
CA LEU A 93 16.05 -4.52 -5.87
C LEU A 93 16.70 -5.84 -6.36
N GLU A 94 16.15 -6.49 -7.38
CA GLU A 94 16.82 -7.59 -8.08
C GLU A 94 18.10 -7.11 -8.79
N GLY A 95 18.11 -5.86 -9.25
CA GLY A 95 19.27 -5.21 -9.87
C GLY A 95 20.35 -4.77 -8.88
N GLY A 96 20.07 -4.74 -7.58
CA GLY A 96 21.03 -4.36 -6.55
C GLY A 96 20.45 -3.50 -5.42
N LEU A 97 21.30 -3.16 -4.48
CA LEU A 97 20.93 -2.34 -3.32
C LEU A 97 20.85 -0.85 -3.68
N LEU A 98 20.00 -0.13 -3.01
CA LEU A 98 19.89 1.32 -3.15
C LEU A 98 20.90 2.05 -2.25
N THR A 99 21.30 3.24 -2.69
CA THR A 99 22.07 4.15 -1.86
C THR A 99 21.24 4.68 -0.69
N ILE A 100 21.90 5.21 0.33
CA ILE A 100 21.24 5.86 1.46
C ILE A 100 20.34 7.02 0.99
N ALA A 101 20.78 7.78 -0.03
CA ALA A 101 20.03 8.92 -0.53
C ALA A 101 18.72 8.48 -1.21
N GLU A 102 18.79 7.47 -2.09
CA GLU A 102 17.62 6.90 -2.77
C GLU A 102 16.64 6.27 -1.78
N SER A 103 17.16 5.43 -0.86
CA SER A 103 16.34 4.78 0.16
C SER A 103 15.60 5.79 1.06
N LYS A 104 16.27 6.89 1.42
CA LYS A 104 15.65 8.00 2.18
C LYS A 104 14.58 8.73 1.37
N GLN A 105 14.83 8.99 0.09
CA GLN A 105 13.86 9.64 -0.79
C GLN A 105 12.59 8.81 -0.91
N ILE A 106 12.72 7.51 -1.21
CA ILE A 106 11.59 6.58 -1.28
C ILE A 106 10.86 6.54 0.07
N ALA A 107 11.57 6.35 1.18
CA ALA A 107 10.96 6.29 2.50
C ALA A 107 10.19 7.57 2.86
N ARG A 108 10.69 8.76 2.51
CA ARG A 108 9.98 10.04 2.70
C ARG A 108 8.69 10.12 1.89
N GLN A 109 8.72 9.67 0.64
CA GLN A 109 7.55 9.65 -0.24
C GLN A 109 6.48 8.67 0.28
N LEU A 110 6.91 7.48 0.74
CA LEU A 110 6.01 6.54 1.40
C LEU A 110 5.45 7.08 2.71
N CYS A 111 6.22 7.86 3.50
CA CYS A 111 5.68 8.57 4.64
C CYS A 111 4.56 9.55 4.24
N SER A 112 4.68 10.23 3.10
CA SER A 112 3.62 11.12 2.59
C SER A 112 2.36 10.35 2.22
N ALA A 113 2.47 9.22 1.53
CA ALA A 113 1.36 8.33 1.23
C ALA A 113 0.67 7.81 2.51
N LEU A 114 1.46 7.30 3.44
CA LEU A 114 0.96 6.76 4.71
C LEU A 114 0.35 7.85 5.60
N TRP A 115 0.84 9.09 5.52
CA TRP A 115 0.20 10.20 6.23
C TRP A 115 -1.24 10.44 5.75
N VAL A 116 -1.50 10.35 4.44
CA VAL A 116 -2.87 10.43 3.90
C VAL A 116 -3.75 9.35 4.53
N PHE A 117 -3.29 8.09 4.55
CA PHE A 117 -4.01 6.99 5.19
C PHE A 117 -4.29 7.27 6.67
N HIS A 118 -3.25 7.59 7.45
CA HIS A 118 -3.37 7.76 8.88
C HIS A 118 -4.24 8.97 9.27
N SER A 119 -4.18 10.06 8.48
CA SER A 119 -5.02 11.26 8.71
C SER A 119 -6.52 10.99 8.52
N MET A 120 -6.86 9.97 7.72
CA MET A 120 -8.22 9.51 7.48
C MET A 120 -8.64 8.35 8.42
N GLY A 121 -7.80 8.01 9.40
CA GLY A 121 -8.04 6.90 10.31
C GLY A 121 -7.90 5.52 9.64
N MET A 122 -7.10 5.42 8.57
CA MET A 122 -6.82 4.17 7.87
C MET A 122 -5.41 3.67 8.17
N VAL A 123 -5.20 2.36 8.02
CA VAL A 123 -3.90 1.69 8.13
C VAL A 123 -3.71 0.83 6.89
N HIS A 124 -2.53 0.89 6.26
CA HIS A 124 -2.24 0.18 5.00
C HIS A 124 -2.03 -1.32 5.21
N ARG A 125 -1.19 -1.69 6.18
CA ARG A 125 -0.93 -3.06 6.68
C ARG A 125 -0.14 -3.99 5.77
N ASP A 126 0.18 -3.58 4.53
CA ASP A 126 0.97 -4.41 3.59
C ASP A 126 2.01 -3.57 2.83
N VAL A 127 2.79 -2.75 3.56
CA VAL A 127 3.92 -1.99 2.98
C VAL A 127 5.09 -2.94 2.72
N LYS A 128 5.40 -3.18 1.44
CA LYS A 128 6.47 -4.08 0.98
C LYS A 128 6.96 -3.67 -0.41
N PRO A 129 8.11 -4.20 -0.90
CA PRO A 129 8.66 -3.83 -2.22
C PRO A 129 7.69 -4.04 -3.38
N ASP A 130 6.91 -5.14 -3.38
CA ASP A 130 5.95 -5.47 -4.44
C ASP A 130 4.80 -4.46 -4.55
N ASN A 131 4.50 -3.75 -3.45
CA ASN A 131 3.42 -2.77 -3.37
C ASN A 131 3.92 -1.32 -3.52
N VAL A 132 5.14 -1.13 -4.01
CA VAL A 132 5.72 0.20 -4.32
C VAL A 132 6.15 0.21 -5.77
N ILE A 133 5.57 1.10 -6.59
CA ILE A 133 6.00 1.32 -7.98
C ILE A 133 6.84 2.59 -8.03
N ILE A 134 7.95 2.54 -8.75
CA ILE A 134 8.83 3.70 -9.00
C ILE A 134 8.48 4.29 -10.36
N ARG A 135 7.77 5.41 -10.36
CA ARG A 135 7.40 6.21 -11.52
C ARG A 135 8.42 7.34 -11.69
N GLY A 136 9.45 7.12 -12.51
CA GLY A 136 10.55 8.07 -12.62
C GLY A 136 11.31 8.26 -11.31
N LYS A 137 11.03 9.34 -10.56
CA LYS A 137 11.63 9.59 -9.24
C LYS A 137 10.61 9.51 -8.10
N GLU A 138 9.38 9.16 -8.40
CA GLU A 138 8.29 9.08 -7.45
C GLU A 138 8.03 7.62 -7.04
N ALA A 139 8.00 7.36 -5.74
CA ALA A 139 7.53 6.10 -5.18
C ALA A 139 6.01 6.20 -4.94
N VAL A 140 5.26 5.31 -5.54
CA VAL A 140 3.80 5.23 -5.44
C VAL A 140 3.43 3.95 -4.69
N LEU A 141 2.74 4.09 -3.57
CA LEU A 141 2.26 2.96 -2.76
C LEU A 141 0.92 2.48 -3.32
N ILE A 142 0.87 1.21 -3.69
CA ILE A 142 -0.28 0.57 -4.32
C ILE A 142 -0.83 -0.58 -3.47
N ASP A 143 -1.98 -1.13 -3.88
CA ASP A 143 -2.64 -2.32 -3.31
C ASP A 143 -3.14 -2.15 -1.86
N PHE A 144 -4.42 -1.74 -1.75
CA PHE A 144 -5.08 -1.47 -0.48
C PHE A 144 -5.93 -2.64 0.02
N ASP A 145 -5.76 -3.85 -0.52
CA ASP A 145 -6.58 -5.03 -0.18
C ASP A 145 -6.48 -5.45 1.31
N ALA A 146 -5.32 -5.19 1.93
CA ALA A 146 -5.10 -5.46 3.36
C ALA A 146 -5.46 -4.26 4.26
N SER A 147 -5.76 -3.11 3.66
CA SER A 147 -6.00 -1.86 4.37
C SER A 147 -7.34 -1.90 5.12
N ARG A 148 -7.41 -1.16 6.22
CA ARG A 148 -8.64 -1.04 7.00
C ARG A 148 -8.77 0.32 7.67
N ILE A 149 -10.01 0.65 8.03
CA ILE A 149 -10.31 1.81 8.86
C ILE A 149 -10.10 1.42 10.33
N TYR A 150 -9.33 2.23 11.04
CA TYR A 150 -9.16 2.10 12.48
C TYR A 150 -10.46 2.48 13.18
N LYS A 151 -11.03 1.55 13.96
CA LYS A 151 -12.22 1.78 14.81
C LYS A 151 -11.77 1.79 16.26
N SER A 152 -12.07 2.85 17.01
CA SER A 152 -11.67 3.02 18.41
C SER A 152 -12.34 2.04 19.39
N THR A 153 -13.37 1.33 18.96
CA THR A 153 -13.98 0.23 19.71
C THR A 153 -13.12 -1.02 19.56
N ILE A 154 -12.70 -1.61 20.66
CA ILE A 154 -11.86 -2.80 20.74
C ILE A 154 -12.50 -3.92 19.91
N GLN A 155 -12.04 -4.10 18.69
CA GLN A 155 -12.26 -5.27 17.87
C GLN A 155 -10.90 -5.85 17.54
N GLU A 156 -10.70 -7.10 17.91
CA GLU A 156 -9.53 -7.86 17.52
C GLU A 156 -9.42 -7.88 15.99
N ASP A 157 -8.22 -7.91 15.47
CA ASP A 157 -7.99 -8.13 14.05
C ASP A 157 -8.49 -9.54 13.71
N THR A 158 -9.69 -9.64 13.15
CA THR A 158 -10.37 -10.91 12.86
C THR A 158 -9.71 -11.73 11.74
N GLN A 159 -8.72 -11.20 11.06
CA GLN A 159 -7.95 -11.89 10.04
C GLN A 159 -6.47 -11.57 10.18
N ILE A 160 -5.64 -12.61 10.20
CA ILE A 160 -4.19 -12.48 10.03
C ILE A 160 -3.94 -12.02 8.60
N LEU A 161 -3.68 -10.73 8.42
CA LEU A 161 -3.39 -10.13 7.13
C LEU A 161 -2.04 -9.42 7.22
N GLY A 162 -1.22 -9.65 6.22
CA GLY A 162 0.11 -9.07 6.06
C GLY A 162 1.09 -10.08 5.49
N THR A 163 2.09 -9.58 4.78
CA THR A 163 3.12 -10.42 4.19
C THR A 163 4.12 -10.85 5.26
N THR A 164 4.37 -12.16 5.38
CA THR A 164 5.38 -12.71 6.29
C THR A 164 6.71 -11.99 6.10
N GLY A 165 7.29 -11.51 7.20
CA GLY A 165 8.54 -10.76 7.22
C GLY A 165 8.35 -9.23 7.15
N PHE A 166 7.21 -8.70 6.71
CA PHE A 166 6.92 -7.25 6.71
C PHE A 166 5.85 -6.87 7.75
N ALA A 167 4.90 -7.76 8.01
CA ALA A 167 3.82 -7.51 8.94
C ALA A 167 4.35 -7.32 10.37
N ALA A 168 3.84 -6.28 11.04
CA ALA A 168 4.16 -6.01 12.43
C ALA A 168 3.62 -7.12 13.35
N PRO A 169 4.31 -7.42 14.48
CA PRO A 169 3.90 -8.50 15.39
C PRO A 169 2.44 -8.43 15.84
N GLU A 170 1.90 -7.24 16.07
CA GLU A 170 0.49 -7.05 16.47
C GLU A 170 -0.52 -7.42 15.37
N GLN A 171 -0.12 -7.48 14.10
CA GLN A 171 -1.00 -7.92 13.00
C GLN A 171 -1.31 -9.42 13.03
N TYR A 172 -0.59 -10.19 13.84
CA TYR A 172 -0.79 -11.64 14.00
C TYR A 172 -1.83 -12.02 15.08
N GLY A 173 -2.65 -11.10 15.55
CA GLY A 173 -3.89 -11.50 16.19
C GLY A 173 -4.07 -11.23 17.68
N LEU A 174 -3.36 -10.28 18.30
CA LEU A 174 -3.57 -9.98 19.73
C LEU A 174 -4.08 -8.56 20.03
N SER A 175 -4.14 -7.68 19.04
CA SER A 175 -4.67 -6.31 19.19
C SER A 175 -4.93 -5.67 17.85
N GLN A 176 -5.80 -4.68 17.82
CA GLN A 176 -6.02 -3.89 16.62
C GLN A 176 -4.74 -3.14 16.24
N SER A 177 -4.28 -3.32 15.00
CA SER A 177 -3.14 -2.58 14.46
C SER A 177 -3.54 -1.14 14.13
N ASP A 178 -2.70 -0.17 14.52
CA ASP A 178 -2.81 1.24 14.15
C ASP A 178 -1.68 1.64 13.17
N GLY A 179 -1.58 2.94 12.82
CA GLY A 179 -0.56 3.45 11.91
C GLY A 179 0.90 3.12 12.27
N ARG A 180 1.16 2.65 13.49
CA ARG A 180 2.50 2.18 13.90
C ARG A 180 2.84 0.81 13.31
N ALA A 181 1.87 0.05 12.81
CA ALA A 181 2.12 -1.16 12.03
C ALA A 181 2.77 -0.81 10.68
N ASP A 182 2.32 0.24 10.01
CA ASP A 182 2.93 0.72 8.76
C ASP A 182 4.34 1.28 9.00
N ILE A 183 4.59 1.91 10.16
CA ILE A 183 5.94 2.35 10.57
C ILE A 183 6.89 1.15 10.69
N TYR A 184 6.42 0.03 11.26
CA TYR A 184 7.21 -1.19 11.35
C TYR A 184 7.56 -1.71 9.95
N ALA A 185 6.56 -1.89 9.09
CA ALA A 185 6.75 -2.38 7.73
C ALA A 185 7.67 -1.48 6.90
N LEU A 186 7.52 -0.14 6.99
CA LEU A 186 8.41 0.82 6.34
C LEU A 186 9.84 0.74 6.90
N GLY A 187 10.02 0.47 8.19
CA GLY A 187 11.35 0.22 8.79
C GLY A 187 12.01 -1.04 8.22
N VAL A 188 11.26 -2.12 8.06
CA VAL A 188 11.74 -3.35 7.39
C VAL A 188 12.12 -3.06 5.94
N LEU A 189 11.24 -2.39 5.20
CA LEU A 189 11.48 -2.00 3.81
C LEU A 189 12.74 -1.15 3.64
N LEU A 190 12.92 -0.13 4.51
CA LEU A 190 14.12 0.71 4.52
C LEU A 190 15.40 -0.11 4.73
N ASN A 191 15.37 -1.10 5.62
CA ASN A 191 16.51 -1.99 5.83
C ASN A 191 16.80 -2.85 4.61
N ILE A 192 15.77 -3.39 3.95
CA ILE A 192 15.92 -4.24 2.76
C ILE A 192 16.50 -3.42 1.61
N MET A 193 16.05 -2.18 1.38
CA MET A 193 16.64 -1.30 0.38
C MET A 193 18.15 -1.08 0.59
N LEU A 194 18.61 -1.02 1.86
CA LEU A 194 20.00 -0.73 2.22
C LEU A 194 20.90 -1.96 2.33
N THR A 195 20.35 -3.14 2.63
CA THR A 195 21.14 -4.33 2.98
C THR A 195 20.77 -5.59 2.21
N GLY A 196 19.62 -5.59 1.51
CA GLY A 196 19.04 -6.76 0.86
C GLY A 196 18.42 -7.78 1.83
N GLU A 197 18.49 -7.53 3.14
CA GLU A 197 18.09 -8.51 4.15
C GLU A 197 17.09 -7.93 5.17
N HIS A 198 16.29 -8.82 5.76
CA HIS A 198 15.42 -8.47 6.88
C HIS A 198 16.26 -7.97 8.08
N PRO A 199 15.82 -6.95 8.86
CA PRO A 199 16.60 -6.36 9.95
C PRO A 199 16.98 -7.36 11.08
N SER A 200 16.27 -8.49 11.20
CA SER A 200 16.65 -9.55 12.13
C SER A 200 17.87 -10.37 11.70
N ARG A 201 18.23 -10.32 10.41
CA ARG A 201 19.43 -11.00 9.87
C ARG A 201 20.60 -10.04 9.74
N LYS A 202 20.35 -8.87 9.18
CA LYS A 202 21.38 -7.84 8.96
C LYS A 202 20.76 -6.47 9.11
N LEU A 203 21.24 -5.69 10.06
CA LEU A 203 20.81 -4.33 10.30
C LEU A 203 21.68 -3.35 9.52
N ALA A 204 21.08 -2.34 8.90
CA ALA A 204 21.79 -1.24 8.26
C ALA A 204 22.72 -0.51 9.26
N GLY A 205 23.82 0.05 8.78
CA GLY A 205 24.81 0.71 9.61
C GLY A 205 24.41 2.14 10.03
N GLY A 206 25.10 2.67 11.02
CA GLY A 206 25.08 4.08 11.38
C GLY A 206 23.71 4.64 11.80
N ARG A 207 23.39 5.86 11.31
CA ARG A 207 22.13 6.56 11.62
C ARG A 207 20.92 5.79 11.09
N MET A 208 21.03 5.21 9.89
CA MET A 208 19.93 4.47 9.26
C MET A 208 19.55 3.23 10.07
N GLY A 209 20.55 2.47 10.56
CA GLY A 209 20.29 1.32 11.43
C GLY A 209 19.55 1.69 12.72
N ARG A 210 19.88 2.82 13.34
CA ARG A 210 19.15 3.32 14.53
C ARG A 210 17.68 3.66 14.22
N ILE A 211 17.42 4.24 13.04
CA ILE A 211 16.06 4.55 12.58
C ILE A 211 15.29 3.24 12.37
N VAL A 212 15.86 2.30 11.61
CA VAL A 212 15.28 0.98 11.36
C VAL A 212 14.97 0.26 12.67
N GLN A 213 15.94 0.19 13.57
CA GLN A 213 15.79 -0.48 14.86
C GLN A 213 14.61 0.11 15.67
N ARG A 214 14.45 1.44 15.66
CA ARG A 214 13.32 2.07 16.34
C ARG A 214 11.99 1.77 15.64
N CYS A 215 11.93 1.78 14.31
CA CYS A 215 10.72 1.41 13.57
C CYS A 215 10.28 -0.03 13.88
N THR A 216 11.24 -0.96 13.98
CA THR A 216 10.99 -2.41 14.10
C THR A 216 10.92 -2.92 15.54
N MET A 217 10.76 -2.04 16.53
CA MET A 217 10.51 -2.44 17.92
C MET A 217 9.24 -3.30 18.00
N VAL A 218 9.31 -4.43 18.71
CA VAL A 218 8.17 -5.35 18.93
C VAL A 218 6.99 -4.61 19.57
N ASN A 219 7.27 -3.84 20.63
CA ASN A 219 6.25 -3.00 21.28
C ASN A 219 5.99 -1.74 20.45
N PRO A 220 4.77 -1.54 19.90
CA PRO A 220 4.43 -0.36 19.11
C PRO A 220 4.64 0.97 19.84
N ALA A 221 4.49 1.00 21.17
CA ALA A 221 4.69 2.21 21.96
C ALA A 221 6.16 2.69 21.99
N LYS A 222 7.12 1.82 21.65
CA LYS A 222 8.55 2.16 21.58
C LYS A 222 8.98 2.62 20.17
N ARG A 223 8.12 2.50 19.16
CA ARG A 223 8.33 3.01 17.80
C ARG A 223 8.22 4.54 17.75
N TYR A 224 8.32 5.12 16.57
CA TYR A 224 7.91 6.51 16.36
C TYR A 224 6.41 6.64 16.63
N LYS A 225 6.01 7.78 17.26
CA LYS A 225 4.62 8.01 17.68
C LYS A 225 3.64 7.99 16.49
N ASN A 226 4.07 8.54 15.36
CA ASN A 226 3.34 8.55 14.10
C ASN A 226 4.32 8.68 12.94
N ILE A 227 3.79 8.62 11.71
CA ILE A 227 4.59 8.63 10.48
C ILE A 227 5.34 9.96 10.26
N LEU A 228 4.81 11.10 10.77
CA LEU A 228 5.48 12.39 10.65
C LEU A 228 6.76 12.44 11.46
N HIS A 229 6.78 11.88 12.69
CA HIS A 229 8.01 11.79 13.48
C HIS A 229 9.09 10.89 12.84
N LEU A 230 8.68 9.90 12.03
CA LEU A 230 9.63 9.14 11.21
C LEU A 230 10.16 10.01 10.06
N LEU A 231 9.27 10.74 9.37
CA LEU A 231 9.62 11.64 8.27
C LEU A 231 10.65 12.70 8.69
N GLU A 232 10.51 13.28 9.90
CA GLU A 232 11.43 14.29 10.43
C GLU A 232 12.88 13.79 10.59
N VAL A 233 13.06 12.50 10.86
CA VAL A 233 14.40 11.93 11.10
C VAL A 233 15.02 11.28 9.87
N LEU A 234 14.27 11.10 8.79
CA LEU A 234 14.75 10.64 7.48
C LEU A 234 15.42 11.79 6.73
#